data_79049ea00fea30f06753bf7894d5b06e
#
_entry.id   79049ea00fea30f06753bf7894d5b06e
#
_cell.length_a   1.000
_cell.length_b   1.000
_cell.length_c   1.000
_cell.angle_alpha   90.00
_cell.angle_beta   90.00
_cell.angle_gamma   90.00
#
_symmetry.space_group_name_H-M   'P 1'
#
loop_
_entity.id
_entity.type
_entity.pdbx_description
1 polymer ?
#
loop_
_entity_poly.entity_id
_entity_poly.type
_entity_poly.pdbx_seq_one_letter_code
_entity_poly.pdbx_strand_id
1 'polypeptide(L)'
;MEKPIVLVIMDGVGKGDGGSGDAVAVAKTPTLDHLLATCPHTYLKAHGTAVGLPTDDDMGNSEVGHNALGCGQIYSQGAKLVGESIENGTLYASETWKDLIANAVSGKALHFLGLLSDGNVHSNIHHLIAMLREAHAEGVKKAYCHILLDGRDVPATSALEYVDMLEKVLAELNTEGCDYAIASGGGRMQITMARYEANWPMVEQGWRTHVQAIGRRFPSAKAAIETYRAETGCIDQDLPAFVIERSGEPVAKIANGASVILFNFRGDRAQEISLAFDRKDFDHFDRGDYTGVKFAGMLQYDGDLKIPQHYLVQPPVIKHTLTEVLCAAGIHEYALSETQKYGHVTYFWNGNRSGKVDENLEVYEEVPSDVIPFEKAPAMKSKEITEKMVENMASKKFQFLRCNFPNGDMVGHTGVFDAVVYAMECVDKSVAAIVEAADKYGYTVLITADHGNADQMTETKKGKTSVRTAHSLNPVPFIIYDPDHTWVIKDGHYGLANVAPTIVKMMGLTAPDCWEDSMV
;
A
#
# COMPACT_ATOMS: atom_id res chain seq x y z
N MET A 1 -8.65 -28.79 23.21
CA MET A 1 -8.38 -27.64 22.33
C MET A 1 -7.75 -26.60 23.22
N GLU A 2 -6.61 -26.09 22.82
CA GLU A 2 -5.96 -25.02 23.55
C GLU A 2 -6.80 -23.74 23.48
N LYS A 3 -6.46 -22.69 24.24
CA LYS A 3 -7.28 -21.47 24.33
C LYS A 3 -7.51 -20.82 22.96
N PRO A 4 -8.68 -20.25 22.73
CA PRO A 4 -8.92 -19.41 21.57
C PRO A 4 -8.06 -18.14 21.64
N ILE A 5 -7.73 -17.58 20.46
CA ILE A 5 -6.80 -16.46 20.32
C ILE A 5 -7.50 -15.26 19.69
N VAL A 6 -7.21 -14.09 20.25
CA VAL A 6 -7.52 -12.79 19.63
C VAL A 6 -6.21 -12.15 19.17
N LEU A 7 -6.12 -11.75 17.91
CA LEU A 7 -5.03 -10.95 17.37
C LEU A 7 -5.50 -9.50 17.15
N VAL A 8 -4.85 -8.58 17.83
CA VAL A 8 -5.05 -7.13 17.68
C VAL A 8 -3.90 -6.56 16.85
N ILE A 9 -4.22 -5.92 15.74
CA ILE A 9 -3.26 -5.22 14.89
C ILE A 9 -3.46 -3.71 15.06
N MET A 10 -2.47 -3.05 15.65
CA MET A 10 -2.43 -1.60 15.81
C MET A 10 -1.72 -0.98 14.61
N ASP A 11 -2.46 -0.71 13.54
CA ASP A 11 -1.93 -0.26 12.25
C ASP A 11 -1.09 1.03 12.39
N GLY A 12 0.13 1.00 11.88
CA GLY A 12 1.02 2.14 11.91
C GLY A 12 1.70 2.42 13.26
N VAL A 13 1.78 1.43 14.16
CA VAL A 13 2.35 1.60 15.52
C VAL A 13 3.69 0.89 15.64
N GLY A 14 4.76 1.63 15.44
CA GLY A 14 6.13 1.15 15.65
C GLY A 14 6.70 1.52 17.02
N LYS A 15 7.93 1.09 17.27
CA LYS A 15 8.73 1.53 18.41
C LYS A 15 9.70 2.63 17.97
N GLY A 16 9.34 3.87 18.27
CA GLY A 16 10.17 5.02 17.98
C GLY A 16 11.29 5.22 18.99
N ASP A 17 11.87 6.39 18.96
CA ASP A 17 13.04 6.78 19.79
C ASP A 17 12.66 7.32 21.16
N GLY A 18 11.37 7.48 21.46
CA GLY A 18 10.86 8.07 22.70
C GLY A 18 10.98 9.60 22.77
N GLY A 19 11.34 10.24 21.66
CA GLY A 19 11.48 11.69 21.56
C GLY A 19 10.15 12.43 21.37
N SER A 20 10.24 13.75 21.26
CA SER A 20 9.07 14.62 21.08
C SER A 20 8.35 14.44 19.73
N GLY A 21 8.96 13.78 18.78
CA GLY A 21 8.38 13.42 17.48
C GLY A 21 7.73 12.02 17.45
N ASP A 22 7.79 11.29 18.55
CA ASP A 22 7.21 9.96 18.72
C ASP A 22 5.85 10.07 19.42
N ALA A 23 4.77 10.07 18.62
CA ALA A 23 3.43 10.23 19.15
C ALA A 23 2.98 9.00 19.99
N VAL A 24 3.55 7.83 19.73
CA VAL A 24 3.28 6.61 20.53
C VAL A 24 3.84 6.78 21.94
N ALA A 25 5.07 7.28 22.06
CA ALA A 25 5.71 7.51 23.36
C ALA A 25 5.11 8.69 24.14
N VAL A 26 4.60 9.71 23.45
CA VAL A 26 3.98 10.90 24.08
C VAL A 26 2.55 10.62 24.54
N ALA A 27 1.83 9.73 23.87
CA ALA A 27 0.46 9.35 24.21
C ALA A 27 0.39 8.67 25.59
N LYS A 28 -0.72 8.89 26.30
CA LYS A 28 -1.00 8.20 27.56
C LYS A 28 -1.61 6.83 27.26
N THR A 29 -0.78 5.81 27.32
CA THR A 29 -1.13 4.43 26.96
C THR A 29 -0.91 3.47 28.15
N PRO A 30 -1.62 3.65 29.29
CA PRO A 30 -1.36 2.89 30.51
C PRO A 30 -1.54 1.39 30.35
N THR A 31 -2.41 0.95 29.44
CA THR A 31 -2.61 -0.49 29.17
C THR A 31 -1.43 -1.07 28.43
N LEU A 32 -1.01 -0.45 27.34
CA LEU A 32 0.17 -0.91 26.57
C LEU A 32 1.44 -0.85 27.40
N ASP A 33 1.62 0.21 28.19
CA ASP A 33 2.75 0.36 29.11
C ASP A 33 2.79 -0.79 30.13
N HIS A 34 1.63 -1.12 30.73
CA HIS A 34 1.51 -2.24 31.67
C HIS A 34 1.82 -3.57 31.01
N LEU A 35 1.26 -3.83 29.82
CA LEU A 35 1.46 -5.08 29.09
C LEU A 35 2.93 -5.26 28.68
N LEU A 36 3.58 -4.20 28.19
CA LEU A 36 5.01 -4.23 27.87
C LEU A 36 5.89 -4.45 29.11
N ALA A 37 5.46 -3.98 30.29
CA ALA A 37 6.21 -4.18 31.53
C ALA A 37 6.03 -5.57 32.15
N THR A 38 4.91 -6.25 31.90
CA THR A 38 4.51 -7.46 32.65
C THR A 38 4.34 -8.72 31.80
N CYS A 39 4.13 -8.57 30.49
CA CYS A 39 3.88 -9.69 29.58
C CYS A 39 5.11 -10.07 28.75
N PRO A 40 5.22 -11.32 28.30
CA PRO A 40 6.19 -11.71 27.27
C PRO A 40 6.00 -10.86 26.03
N HIS A 41 7.07 -10.21 25.57
CA HIS A 41 7.02 -9.36 24.38
C HIS A 41 8.37 -9.37 23.64
N THR A 42 8.32 -9.01 22.38
CA THR A 42 9.48 -8.76 21.52
C THR A 42 9.13 -7.69 20.47
N TYR A 43 10.08 -7.36 19.62
CA TYR A 43 9.87 -6.45 18.51
C TYR A 43 10.14 -7.17 17.19
N LEU A 44 9.24 -6.95 16.21
CA LEU A 44 9.28 -7.59 14.91
C LEU A 44 9.77 -6.61 13.84
N LYS A 45 10.62 -7.08 12.94
CA LYS A 45 10.99 -6.34 11.75
C LYS A 45 9.79 -6.32 10.78
N ALA A 46 9.32 -5.11 10.45
CA ALA A 46 8.10 -4.88 9.68
C ALA A 46 8.36 -4.12 8.37
N HIS A 47 9.59 -4.13 7.87
CA HIS A 47 10.02 -3.44 6.67
C HIS A 47 11.07 -4.23 5.91
N GLY A 48 11.39 -3.77 4.72
CA GLY A 48 12.48 -4.29 3.91
C GLY A 48 12.31 -5.76 3.55
N THR A 49 13.40 -6.48 3.55
CA THR A 49 13.45 -7.89 3.15
C THR A 49 12.62 -8.82 4.03
N ALA A 50 12.35 -8.42 5.28
CA ALA A 50 11.50 -9.19 6.20
C ALA A 50 10.02 -9.23 5.79
N VAL A 51 9.59 -8.37 4.88
CA VAL A 51 8.24 -8.35 4.30
C VAL A 51 8.26 -8.49 2.77
N GLY A 52 9.38 -8.97 2.20
CA GLY A 52 9.52 -9.25 0.77
C GLY A 52 9.82 -8.04 -0.11
N LEU A 53 10.18 -6.90 0.47
CA LEU A 53 10.64 -5.72 -0.28
C LEU A 53 12.12 -5.85 -0.69
N PRO A 54 12.59 -5.11 -1.71
CA PRO A 54 13.92 -5.31 -2.29
C PRO A 54 15.08 -5.10 -1.32
N THR A 55 15.02 -4.09 -0.47
CA THR A 55 16.08 -3.71 0.45
C THR A 55 15.55 -3.38 1.84
N ASP A 56 16.40 -3.37 2.84
CA ASP A 56 16.03 -3.03 4.22
C ASP A 56 15.78 -1.52 4.43
N ASP A 57 16.09 -0.69 3.45
CA ASP A 57 15.73 0.72 3.44
C ASP A 57 14.31 0.99 2.92
N ASP A 58 13.64 -0.04 2.39
CA ASP A 58 12.27 0.07 1.92
C ASP A 58 11.29 0.03 3.10
N MET A 59 10.45 1.06 3.22
CA MET A 59 9.43 1.14 4.25
C MET A 59 8.36 0.06 4.04
N GLY A 60 7.96 -0.62 5.11
CA GLY A 60 6.79 -1.50 5.11
C GLY A 60 5.50 -0.70 4.85
N ASN A 61 4.44 -1.44 4.58
CA ASN A 61 3.08 -0.89 4.43
C ASN A 61 2.04 -1.93 4.85
N SER A 62 0.78 -1.52 4.94
CA SER A 62 -0.26 -2.42 5.43
C SER A 62 -0.49 -3.65 4.56
N GLU A 63 -0.28 -3.55 3.25
CA GLU A 63 -0.47 -4.68 2.33
C GLU A 63 0.57 -5.78 2.58
N VAL A 64 1.86 -5.44 2.48
CA VAL A 64 2.94 -6.42 2.74
C VAL A 64 2.97 -6.88 4.19
N GLY A 65 2.61 -6.00 5.13
CA GLY A 65 2.52 -6.33 6.55
C GLY A 65 1.45 -7.39 6.84
N HIS A 66 0.23 -7.19 6.34
CA HIS A 66 -0.85 -8.17 6.51
C HIS A 66 -0.61 -9.45 5.72
N ASN A 67 0.02 -9.39 4.53
CA ASN A 67 0.48 -10.59 3.84
C ASN A 67 1.44 -11.40 4.72
N ALA A 68 2.47 -10.78 5.28
CA ALA A 68 3.44 -11.47 6.14
C ALA A 68 2.77 -12.07 7.39
N LEU A 69 1.91 -11.29 8.08
CA LEU A 69 1.16 -11.74 9.26
C LEU A 69 0.27 -12.95 8.97
N GLY A 70 -0.43 -12.94 7.83
CA GLY A 70 -1.42 -13.96 7.48
C GLY A 70 -0.87 -15.16 6.72
N CYS A 71 0.36 -15.08 6.17
CA CYS A 71 0.91 -16.14 5.34
C CYS A 71 2.02 -16.96 6.03
N GLY A 72 2.60 -16.48 7.12
CA GLY A 72 3.70 -17.16 7.81
C GLY A 72 5.00 -17.29 7.00
N GLN A 73 5.08 -16.60 5.86
CA GLN A 73 6.15 -16.69 4.88
C GLN A 73 6.47 -15.31 4.35
N ILE A 74 7.67 -15.15 3.79
CA ILE A 74 8.10 -13.93 3.11
C ILE A 74 7.92 -14.13 1.59
N TYR A 75 7.09 -13.29 0.97
CA TYR A 75 6.86 -13.28 -0.47
C TYR A 75 7.44 -12.04 -1.11
N SER A 76 7.94 -12.19 -2.34
CA SER A 76 8.27 -11.02 -3.17
C SER A 76 7.01 -10.21 -3.45
N GLN A 77 7.01 -8.96 -3.03
CA GLN A 77 5.86 -8.06 -3.11
C GLN A 77 6.16 -6.86 -4.01
N GLY A 78 5.11 -6.32 -4.65
CA GLY A 78 5.16 -5.06 -5.38
C GLY A 78 6.45 -4.83 -6.17
N ALA A 79 7.29 -3.93 -5.68
CA ALA A 79 8.53 -3.55 -6.37
C ALA A 79 9.48 -4.73 -6.63
N LYS A 80 9.66 -5.62 -5.67
CA LYS A 80 10.55 -6.77 -5.80
C LYS A 80 10.03 -7.75 -6.84
N LEU A 81 8.74 -8.10 -6.77
CA LEU A 81 8.11 -9.00 -7.75
C LEU A 81 8.23 -8.47 -9.17
N VAL A 82 7.95 -7.18 -9.36
CA VAL A 82 8.07 -6.53 -10.67
C VAL A 82 9.53 -6.48 -11.12
N GLY A 83 10.46 -6.11 -10.24
CA GLY A 83 11.89 -6.09 -10.53
C GLY A 83 12.41 -7.46 -10.98
N GLU A 84 12.09 -8.52 -10.24
CA GLU A 84 12.45 -9.91 -10.61
C GLU A 84 11.85 -10.33 -11.97
N SER A 85 10.60 -9.91 -12.24
CA SER A 85 9.93 -10.20 -13.51
C SER A 85 10.57 -9.48 -14.72
N ILE A 86 11.11 -8.29 -14.50
CA ILE A 86 11.88 -7.53 -15.48
C ILE A 86 13.25 -8.20 -15.70
N GLU A 87 13.99 -8.50 -14.62
CA GLU A 87 15.33 -9.08 -14.67
C GLU A 87 15.36 -10.46 -15.34
N ASN A 88 14.37 -11.32 -15.05
CA ASN A 88 14.27 -12.64 -15.65
C ASN A 88 13.52 -12.66 -17.00
N GLY A 89 13.01 -11.52 -17.46
CA GLY A 89 12.33 -11.35 -18.75
C GLY A 89 10.89 -11.86 -18.81
N THR A 90 10.31 -12.33 -17.69
CA THR A 90 8.94 -12.88 -17.69
C THR A 90 7.88 -11.82 -17.97
N LEU A 91 8.11 -10.55 -17.56
CA LEU A 91 7.24 -9.44 -17.91
C LEU A 91 7.12 -9.28 -19.42
N TYR A 92 8.23 -9.28 -20.13
CA TYR A 92 8.31 -9.10 -21.59
C TYR A 92 7.82 -10.33 -22.38
N ALA A 93 7.87 -11.50 -21.75
CA ALA A 93 7.32 -12.74 -22.32
C ALA A 93 5.78 -12.81 -22.17
N SER A 94 5.16 -11.95 -21.36
CA SER A 94 3.71 -11.97 -21.13
C SER A 94 2.92 -11.66 -22.40
N GLU A 95 1.77 -12.30 -22.57
CA GLU A 95 0.85 -12.04 -23.69
C GLU A 95 0.42 -10.56 -23.72
N THR A 96 0.18 -9.97 -22.54
CA THR A 96 -0.21 -8.57 -22.41
C THR A 96 0.86 -7.62 -22.93
N TRP A 97 2.13 -7.81 -22.54
CA TRP A 97 3.23 -6.99 -23.06
C TRP A 97 3.34 -7.11 -24.58
N LYS A 98 3.36 -8.33 -25.10
CA LYS A 98 3.45 -8.58 -26.56
C LYS A 98 2.34 -7.92 -27.35
N ASP A 99 1.09 -7.97 -26.85
CA ASP A 99 -0.05 -7.34 -27.51
C ASP A 99 0.07 -5.81 -27.53
N LEU A 100 0.48 -5.20 -26.40
CA LEU A 100 0.70 -3.74 -26.31
C LEU A 100 1.81 -3.27 -27.24
N ILE A 101 2.93 -4.00 -27.28
CA ILE A 101 4.08 -3.66 -28.11
C ILE A 101 3.75 -3.86 -29.60
N ALA A 102 3.11 -4.96 -29.98
CA ALA A 102 2.69 -5.18 -31.36
C ALA A 102 1.78 -4.06 -31.88
N ASN A 103 0.86 -3.59 -31.05
CA ASN A 103 0.02 -2.44 -31.36
C ASN A 103 0.84 -1.15 -31.55
N ALA A 104 1.82 -0.90 -30.68
CA ALA A 104 2.70 0.27 -30.79
C ALA A 104 3.61 0.20 -32.03
N VAL A 105 4.18 -0.95 -32.33
CA VAL A 105 5.01 -1.19 -33.53
C VAL A 105 4.18 -1.02 -34.82
N SER A 106 2.88 -1.31 -34.79
CA SER A 106 1.97 -1.08 -35.94
C SER A 106 1.71 0.41 -36.24
N GLY A 107 2.31 1.33 -35.48
CA GLY A 107 2.24 2.79 -35.71
C GLY A 107 1.40 3.56 -34.68
N LYS A 108 0.83 2.89 -33.68
CA LYS A 108 0.19 3.55 -32.53
C LYS A 108 1.24 4.05 -31.54
N ALA A 109 0.87 4.96 -30.65
CA ALA A 109 1.75 5.38 -29.57
C ALA A 109 1.65 4.41 -28.38
N LEU A 110 2.77 4.25 -27.67
CA LEU A 110 2.84 3.62 -26.36
C LEU A 110 2.89 4.71 -25.29
N HIS A 111 2.02 4.63 -24.30
CA HIS A 111 1.97 5.58 -23.19
C HIS A 111 2.27 4.89 -21.88
N PHE A 112 3.08 5.52 -21.05
CA PHE A 112 3.33 5.12 -19.67
C PHE A 112 2.75 6.17 -18.73
N LEU A 113 1.91 5.74 -17.81
CA LEU A 113 1.32 6.59 -16.77
C LEU A 113 1.73 6.05 -15.40
N GLY A 114 2.15 6.92 -14.47
CA GLY A 114 2.46 6.48 -13.11
C GLY A 114 3.31 7.45 -12.33
N LEU A 115 3.59 7.08 -11.08
CA LEU A 115 4.34 7.86 -10.11
C LEU A 115 5.83 7.80 -10.42
N LEU A 116 6.47 8.97 -10.59
CA LEU A 116 7.87 9.09 -11.00
C LEU A 116 8.77 9.27 -9.78
N SER A 117 9.17 8.17 -9.16
CA SER A 117 10.17 8.12 -8.08
C SER A 117 10.72 6.71 -7.90
N ASP A 118 11.70 6.57 -7.03
CA ASP A 118 12.26 5.29 -6.56
C ASP A 118 11.77 4.92 -5.15
N GLY A 119 10.68 5.53 -4.68
CA GLY A 119 10.14 5.35 -3.34
C GLY A 119 9.64 3.93 -3.02
N ASN A 120 9.48 3.06 -4.02
CA ASN A 120 9.07 1.65 -3.88
C ASN A 120 7.73 1.41 -3.16
N VAL A 121 6.90 2.45 -3.01
CA VAL A 121 5.57 2.32 -2.41
C VAL A 121 4.50 2.07 -3.46
N HIS A 122 4.46 2.85 -4.52
CA HIS A 122 3.49 2.74 -5.60
C HIS A 122 4.10 2.31 -6.93
N SER A 123 5.35 2.70 -7.17
CA SER A 123 6.07 2.51 -8.44
C SER A 123 7.57 2.54 -8.20
N ASN A 124 8.34 2.28 -9.27
CA ASN A 124 9.77 2.51 -9.28
C ASN A 124 10.19 3.02 -10.67
N ILE A 125 10.94 4.14 -10.72
CA ILE A 125 11.43 4.75 -11.96
C ILE A 125 12.30 3.78 -12.78
N HIS A 126 13.05 2.88 -12.13
CA HIS A 126 13.89 1.92 -12.82
C HIS A 126 13.07 0.88 -13.59
N HIS A 127 11.86 0.55 -13.12
CA HIS A 127 10.92 -0.31 -13.87
C HIS A 127 10.46 0.39 -15.16
N LEU A 128 10.10 1.68 -15.07
CA LEU A 128 9.73 2.50 -16.23
C LEU A 128 10.89 2.55 -17.25
N ILE A 129 12.11 2.85 -16.78
CA ILE A 129 13.29 2.95 -17.64
C ILE A 129 13.56 1.61 -18.35
N ALA A 130 13.47 0.49 -17.64
CA ALA A 130 13.65 -0.84 -18.23
C ALA A 130 12.63 -1.13 -19.31
N MET A 131 11.34 -0.84 -19.07
CA MET A 131 10.28 -1.01 -20.06
C MET A 131 10.44 -0.08 -21.28
N LEU A 132 10.88 1.17 -21.10
CA LEU A 132 11.18 2.08 -22.20
C LEU A 132 12.30 1.56 -23.10
N ARG A 133 13.38 1.04 -22.49
CA ARG A 133 14.52 0.47 -23.23
C ARG A 133 14.11 -0.79 -24.00
N GLU A 134 13.33 -1.67 -23.39
CA GLU A 134 12.83 -2.88 -24.07
C GLU A 134 11.87 -2.53 -25.20
N ALA A 135 10.91 -1.62 -24.99
CA ALA A 135 10.01 -1.17 -26.05
C ALA A 135 10.77 -0.57 -27.25
N HIS A 136 11.83 0.18 -27.00
CA HIS A 136 12.70 0.70 -28.05
C HIS A 136 13.44 -0.43 -28.78
N ALA A 137 13.99 -1.40 -28.06
CA ALA A 137 14.68 -2.56 -28.64
C ALA A 137 13.73 -3.41 -29.50
N GLU A 138 12.46 -3.51 -29.11
CA GLU A 138 11.42 -4.20 -29.88
C GLU A 138 10.82 -3.34 -31.03
N GLY A 139 11.32 -2.12 -31.25
CA GLY A 139 11.00 -1.31 -32.42
C GLY A 139 9.86 -0.31 -32.26
N VAL A 140 9.40 -0.03 -31.06
CA VAL A 140 8.43 1.04 -30.79
C VAL A 140 9.03 2.38 -31.17
N LYS A 141 8.32 3.18 -31.99
CA LYS A 141 8.81 4.47 -32.50
C LYS A 141 8.27 5.66 -31.69
N LYS A 142 7.13 5.52 -31.02
CA LYS A 142 6.50 6.61 -30.27
C LYS A 142 6.16 6.15 -28.88
N ALA A 143 6.83 6.71 -27.86
CA ALA A 143 6.55 6.43 -26.47
C ALA A 143 6.50 7.71 -25.63
N TYR A 144 5.44 7.88 -24.86
CA TYR A 144 5.18 9.08 -24.08
C TYR A 144 4.93 8.77 -22.62
N CYS A 145 5.53 9.56 -21.73
CA CYS A 145 5.40 9.41 -20.29
C CYS A 145 4.46 10.49 -19.71
N HIS A 146 3.50 10.04 -18.91
CA HIS A 146 2.59 10.87 -18.12
C HIS A 146 2.97 10.70 -16.67
N ILE A 147 3.67 11.70 -16.10
CA ILE A 147 4.35 11.56 -14.82
C ILE A 147 3.54 12.14 -13.66
N LEU A 148 3.37 11.35 -12.61
CA LEU A 148 2.84 11.83 -11.34
C LEU A 148 4.01 12.13 -10.40
N LEU A 149 4.00 13.32 -9.80
CA LEU A 149 5.09 13.76 -8.94
C LEU A 149 4.84 13.30 -7.51
N ASP A 150 5.88 12.76 -6.88
CA ASP A 150 5.79 12.12 -5.58
C ASP A 150 5.89 13.13 -4.41
N GLY A 151 7.07 13.36 -3.87
CA GLY A 151 7.27 14.26 -2.73
C GLY A 151 6.64 13.80 -1.42
N ARG A 152 6.19 12.53 -1.36
CA ARG A 152 5.61 11.90 -0.17
C ARG A 152 6.41 10.67 0.25
N ASP A 153 6.62 9.74 -0.67
CA ASP A 153 7.38 8.50 -0.42
C ASP A 153 8.89 8.74 -0.61
N VAL A 154 9.25 9.89 -1.14
CA VAL A 154 10.60 10.44 -1.32
C VAL A 154 10.64 11.88 -0.79
N PRO A 155 11.82 12.54 -0.70
CA PRO A 155 11.90 13.93 -0.23
C PRO A 155 10.96 14.88 -0.96
N ALA A 156 10.34 15.78 -0.20
CA ALA A 156 9.21 16.61 -0.64
C ALA A 156 9.43 17.46 -1.91
N THR A 157 10.69 17.70 -2.29
CA THR A 157 11.07 18.52 -3.45
C THR A 157 12.12 17.86 -4.34
N SER A 158 12.12 16.53 -4.41
CA SER A 158 13.09 15.75 -5.18
C SER A 158 12.68 15.48 -6.65
N ALA A 159 11.53 15.93 -7.10
CA ALA A 159 10.97 15.59 -8.42
C ALA A 159 11.93 15.88 -9.57
N LEU A 160 12.72 16.97 -9.51
CA LEU A 160 13.66 17.30 -10.57
C LEU A 160 14.78 16.27 -10.76
N GLU A 161 15.17 15.57 -9.71
CA GLU A 161 16.17 14.49 -9.79
C GLU A 161 15.65 13.34 -10.67
N TYR A 162 14.40 12.96 -10.48
CA TYR A 162 13.76 11.89 -11.27
C TYR A 162 13.40 12.34 -12.69
N VAL A 163 12.98 13.59 -12.86
CA VAL A 163 12.76 14.17 -14.19
C VAL A 163 14.05 14.22 -14.99
N ASP A 164 15.15 14.68 -14.41
CA ASP A 164 16.47 14.73 -15.09
C ASP A 164 16.96 13.31 -15.45
N MET A 165 16.73 12.33 -14.58
CA MET A 165 17.05 10.92 -14.85
C MET A 165 16.25 10.37 -16.03
N LEU A 166 14.94 10.61 -16.06
CA LEU A 166 14.06 10.14 -17.14
C LEU A 166 14.39 10.84 -18.45
N GLU A 167 14.55 12.17 -18.46
CA GLU A 167 14.87 12.95 -19.67
C GLU A 167 16.19 12.52 -20.31
N LYS A 168 17.19 12.17 -19.50
CA LYS A 168 18.46 11.59 -20.00
C LYS A 168 18.22 10.30 -20.77
N VAL A 169 17.40 9.39 -20.22
CA VAL A 169 17.09 8.13 -20.90
C VAL A 169 16.28 8.36 -22.18
N LEU A 170 15.27 9.25 -22.12
CA LEU A 170 14.49 9.58 -23.32
C LEU A 170 15.36 10.18 -24.43
N ALA A 171 16.33 11.03 -24.09
CA ALA A 171 17.29 11.57 -25.05
C ALA A 171 18.16 10.47 -25.69
N GLU A 172 18.61 9.47 -24.91
CA GLU A 172 19.35 8.31 -25.40
C GLU A 172 18.52 7.46 -26.40
N LEU A 173 17.21 7.33 -26.14
CA LEU A 173 16.29 6.54 -26.96
C LEU A 173 15.76 7.27 -28.20
N ASN A 174 15.88 8.59 -28.26
CA ASN A 174 15.48 9.41 -29.41
C ASN A 174 16.49 9.29 -30.57
N THR A 175 16.58 8.09 -31.11
CA THR A 175 17.31 7.82 -32.36
C THR A 175 16.47 8.23 -33.57
N GLU A 176 17.05 8.15 -34.78
CA GLU A 176 16.35 8.53 -36.00
C GLU A 176 15.00 7.79 -36.16
N GLY A 177 13.95 8.57 -36.34
CA GLY A 177 12.57 8.10 -36.48
C GLY A 177 11.87 7.72 -35.17
N CYS A 178 12.48 7.96 -34.01
CA CYS A 178 11.87 7.78 -32.70
C CYS A 178 11.43 9.12 -32.10
N ASP A 179 10.31 9.10 -31.35
CA ASP A 179 9.80 10.22 -30.56
C ASP A 179 9.41 9.71 -29.15
N TYR A 180 10.32 9.91 -28.20
CA TYR A 180 10.19 9.52 -26.79
C TYR A 180 10.22 10.80 -25.94
N ALA A 181 9.15 11.08 -25.20
CA ALA A 181 9.06 12.34 -24.44
C ALA A 181 8.17 12.22 -23.21
N ILE A 182 8.35 13.14 -22.26
CA ILE A 182 7.33 13.43 -21.25
C ILE A 182 6.23 14.25 -21.91
N ALA A 183 4.98 13.86 -21.74
CA ALA A 183 3.82 14.52 -22.37
C ALA A 183 3.00 15.35 -21.38
N SER A 184 2.88 14.91 -20.14
CA SER A 184 2.10 15.60 -19.11
C SER A 184 2.51 15.17 -17.71
N GLY A 185 2.04 15.89 -16.70
CA GLY A 185 2.25 15.50 -15.32
C GLY A 185 1.48 16.36 -14.32
N GLY A 186 1.80 16.14 -13.03
CA GLY A 186 1.25 16.85 -11.89
C GLY A 186 1.43 16.09 -10.60
N GLY A 187 1.20 16.76 -9.48
CA GLY A 187 1.35 16.17 -8.15
C GLY A 187 0.34 15.05 -7.89
N ARG A 188 0.79 13.97 -7.27
CA ARG A 188 -0.03 12.77 -6.94
C ARG A 188 -1.26 13.06 -6.08
N MET A 189 -1.28 14.19 -5.36
CA MET A 189 -2.41 14.63 -4.54
C MET A 189 -3.34 15.61 -5.27
N GLN A 190 -3.02 15.98 -6.50
CA GLN A 190 -3.81 16.88 -7.33
C GLN A 190 -4.53 16.16 -8.46
N ILE A 191 -3.92 15.12 -9.02
CA ILE A 191 -4.47 14.40 -10.17
C ILE A 191 -4.32 12.88 -10.03
N THR A 192 -5.21 12.13 -10.65
CA THR A 192 -5.13 10.70 -10.98
C THR A 192 -5.19 9.75 -9.78
N MET A 193 -4.36 9.96 -8.75
CA MET A 193 -4.13 9.00 -7.68
C MET A 193 -5.12 9.15 -6.52
N ALA A 194 -6.43 9.19 -6.80
CA ALA A 194 -7.47 9.08 -5.78
C ALA A 194 -7.46 7.68 -5.14
N ARG A 195 -8.16 7.53 -4.03
CA ARG A 195 -8.15 6.31 -3.21
C ARG A 195 -9.57 5.99 -2.73
N TYR A 196 -9.97 4.72 -2.84
CA TYR A 196 -11.26 4.22 -2.34
C TYR A 196 -12.49 5.00 -2.86
N GLU A 197 -12.49 5.36 -4.13
CA GLU A 197 -13.55 6.13 -4.79
C GLU A 197 -13.87 7.50 -4.14
N ALA A 198 -12.97 7.99 -3.29
CA ALA A 198 -13.20 9.16 -2.48
C ALA A 198 -13.17 10.49 -3.25
N ASN A 199 -12.49 10.54 -4.41
CA ASN A 199 -12.27 11.81 -5.13
C ASN A 199 -12.24 11.65 -6.65
N TRP A 200 -13.38 11.38 -7.26
CA TRP A 200 -13.50 11.28 -8.71
C TRP A 200 -13.12 12.58 -9.48
N PRO A 201 -13.38 13.81 -8.97
CA PRO A 201 -12.87 15.02 -9.59
C PRO A 201 -11.35 15.06 -9.77
N MET A 202 -10.59 14.46 -8.84
CA MET A 202 -9.13 14.35 -8.94
C MET A 202 -8.73 13.38 -10.08
N VAL A 203 -9.46 12.28 -10.25
CA VAL A 203 -9.26 11.33 -11.35
C VAL A 203 -9.63 11.97 -12.69
N GLU A 204 -10.75 12.70 -12.74
CA GLU A 204 -11.16 13.47 -13.91
C GLU A 204 -10.10 14.51 -14.32
N GLN A 205 -9.52 15.22 -13.35
CA GLN A 205 -8.45 16.16 -13.63
C GLN A 205 -7.23 15.47 -14.27
N GLY A 206 -6.87 14.28 -13.77
CA GLY A 206 -5.84 13.43 -14.38
C GLY A 206 -6.21 12.99 -15.79
N TRP A 207 -7.45 12.56 -16.00
CA TRP A 207 -7.96 12.19 -17.31
C TRP A 207 -7.85 13.33 -18.32
N ARG A 208 -8.33 14.52 -17.94
CA ARG A 208 -8.23 15.73 -18.79
C ARG A 208 -6.79 16.06 -19.14
N THR A 209 -5.87 15.90 -18.19
CA THR A 209 -4.45 16.20 -18.37
C THR A 209 -3.76 15.19 -19.28
N HIS A 210 -3.91 13.89 -19.00
CA HIS A 210 -3.15 12.84 -19.69
C HIS A 210 -3.82 12.39 -21.00
N VAL A 211 -5.16 12.21 -20.99
CA VAL A 211 -5.89 11.66 -22.12
C VAL A 211 -6.26 12.75 -23.10
N GLN A 212 -6.75 13.89 -22.62
CA GLN A 212 -7.23 14.97 -23.47
C GLN A 212 -6.17 16.07 -23.74
N ALA A 213 -5.03 16.03 -23.03
CA ALA A 213 -3.98 17.06 -23.07
C ALA A 213 -4.51 18.46 -22.74
N ILE A 214 -5.43 18.55 -21.77
CA ILE A 214 -6.03 19.80 -21.29
C ILE A 214 -5.33 20.21 -20.00
N GLY A 215 -4.67 21.36 -20.00
CA GLY A 215 -3.97 21.91 -18.84
C GLY A 215 -3.06 23.07 -19.23
N ARG A 216 -2.42 23.68 -18.22
CA ARG A 216 -1.40 24.71 -18.46
C ARG A 216 -0.21 24.09 -19.19
N ARG A 217 0.26 24.77 -20.23
CA ARG A 217 1.30 24.29 -21.14
C ARG A 217 2.68 24.80 -20.74
N PHE A 218 3.67 23.94 -20.87
CA PHE A 218 5.07 24.24 -20.59
C PHE A 218 5.99 23.56 -21.62
N PRO A 219 7.18 24.14 -21.89
CA PRO A 219 8.13 23.56 -22.84
C PRO A 219 8.82 22.28 -22.30
N SER A 220 8.82 22.07 -20.98
CA SER A 220 9.38 20.88 -20.32
C SER A 220 8.77 20.65 -18.94
N ALA A 221 8.90 19.43 -18.42
CA ALA A 221 8.49 19.10 -17.05
C ALA A 221 9.28 19.92 -16.02
N LYS A 222 10.58 20.12 -16.24
CA LYS A 222 11.42 20.98 -15.40
C LYS A 222 10.88 22.40 -15.31
N ALA A 223 10.55 23.02 -16.45
CA ALA A 223 10.00 24.37 -16.47
C ALA A 223 8.65 24.44 -15.73
N ALA A 224 7.79 23.43 -15.85
CA ALA A 224 6.53 23.36 -15.13
C ALA A 224 6.75 23.32 -13.61
N ILE A 225 7.61 22.42 -13.14
CA ILE A 225 7.91 22.23 -11.70
C ILE A 225 8.53 23.50 -11.11
N GLU A 226 9.54 24.09 -11.76
CA GLU A 226 10.21 25.30 -11.31
C GLU A 226 9.24 26.50 -11.25
N THR A 227 8.40 26.66 -12.26
CA THR A 227 7.39 27.73 -12.32
C THR A 227 6.37 27.58 -11.20
N TYR A 228 5.79 26.41 -11.04
CA TYR A 228 4.79 26.17 -9.98
C TYR A 228 5.37 26.32 -8.58
N ARG A 229 6.60 25.83 -8.33
CA ARG A 229 7.28 26.05 -7.05
C ARG A 229 7.49 27.53 -6.76
N ALA A 230 7.86 28.32 -7.78
CA ALA A 230 8.04 29.77 -7.62
C ALA A 230 6.71 30.50 -7.37
N GLU A 231 5.63 30.08 -8.01
CA GLU A 231 4.31 30.71 -7.90
C GLU A 231 3.57 30.34 -6.61
N THR A 232 3.67 29.10 -6.16
CA THR A 232 2.81 28.54 -5.10
C THR A 232 3.56 28.18 -3.83
N GLY A 233 4.86 27.90 -3.91
CA GLY A 233 5.67 27.39 -2.81
C GLY A 233 5.32 25.96 -2.38
N CYS A 234 4.46 25.24 -3.13
CA CYS A 234 4.03 23.90 -2.76
C CYS A 234 5.10 22.84 -3.01
N ILE A 235 5.00 21.74 -2.28
CA ILE A 235 5.84 20.55 -2.45
C ILE A 235 5.35 19.73 -3.65
N ASP A 236 6.15 18.77 -4.08
CA ASP A 236 5.93 18.07 -5.35
C ASP A 236 4.61 17.33 -5.44
N GLN A 237 4.14 16.69 -4.36
CA GLN A 237 2.85 16.00 -4.34
C GLN A 237 1.64 16.91 -4.61
N ASP A 238 1.79 18.22 -4.36
CA ASP A 238 0.71 19.21 -4.47
C ASP A 238 0.86 20.12 -5.68
N LEU A 239 1.84 19.87 -6.56
CA LEU A 239 2.03 20.65 -7.78
C LEU A 239 0.84 20.49 -8.74
N PRO A 240 0.33 21.59 -9.31
CA PRO A 240 -0.78 21.53 -10.26
C PRO A 240 -0.45 20.71 -11.51
N ALA A 241 -1.50 20.28 -12.22
CA ALA A 241 -1.39 19.58 -13.49
C ALA A 241 -0.72 20.44 -14.58
N PHE A 242 0.04 19.80 -15.46
CA PHE A 242 0.69 20.45 -16.60
C PHE A 242 0.71 19.55 -17.84
N VAL A 243 0.77 20.18 -19.00
CA VAL A 243 0.91 19.54 -20.31
C VAL A 243 2.18 20.07 -20.98
N ILE A 244 2.97 19.19 -21.56
CA ILE A 244 4.16 19.58 -22.31
C ILE A 244 3.77 19.90 -23.74
N GLU A 245 4.25 21.06 -24.23
CA GLU A 245 4.04 21.49 -25.59
C GLU A 245 5.34 21.54 -26.40
N ARG A 246 5.20 21.34 -27.70
CA ARG A 246 6.25 21.48 -28.69
C ARG A 246 5.67 22.25 -29.87
N SER A 247 6.24 23.41 -30.17
CA SER A 247 5.76 24.31 -31.26
C SER A 247 4.29 24.75 -31.09
N GLY A 248 3.82 24.98 -29.87
CA GLY A 248 2.46 25.42 -29.55
C GLY A 248 1.41 24.33 -29.48
N GLU A 249 1.77 23.08 -29.77
CA GLU A 249 0.88 21.91 -29.67
C GLU A 249 1.31 20.97 -28.57
N PRO A 250 0.39 20.26 -27.90
CA PRO A 250 0.75 19.22 -26.95
C PRO A 250 1.67 18.17 -27.59
N VAL A 251 2.70 17.75 -26.86
CA VAL A 251 3.63 16.68 -27.32
C VAL A 251 2.86 15.41 -27.66
N ALA A 252 1.95 15.01 -26.81
CA ALA A 252 1.06 13.88 -27.06
C ALA A 252 -0.18 13.93 -26.17
N LYS A 253 -1.26 13.33 -26.65
CA LYS A 253 -2.43 12.92 -25.85
C LYS A 253 -2.62 11.42 -26.00
N ILE A 254 -3.29 10.77 -25.05
CA ILE A 254 -3.63 9.36 -25.17
C ILE A 254 -4.79 9.21 -26.14
N ALA A 255 -4.47 8.98 -27.42
CA ALA A 255 -5.47 8.85 -28.48
C ALA A 255 -6.15 7.46 -28.44
N ASN A 256 -7.36 7.39 -29.00
CA ASN A 256 -8.09 6.14 -29.16
C ASN A 256 -7.27 5.09 -29.92
N GLY A 257 -7.27 3.87 -29.41
CA GLY A 257 -6.50 2.74 -29.96
C GLY A 257 -5.01 2.73 -29.62
N ALA A 258 -4.51 3.67 -28.81
CA ALA A 258 -3.14 3.64 -28.29
C ALA A 258 -2.93 2.47 -27.31
N SER A 259 -1.67 2.16 -27.01
CA SER A 259 -1.29 1.28 -25.90
C SER A 259 -0.97 2.11 -24.66
N VAL A 260 -1.49 1.73 -23.50
CA VAL A 260 -1.28 2.44 -22.23
C VAL A 260 -0.88 1.47 -21.14
N ILE A 261 0.22 1.74 -20.48
CA ILE A 261 0.71 1.00 -19.30
C ILE A 261 0.66 1.92 -18.08
N LEU A 262 -0.12 1.53 -17.09
CA LEU A 262 -0.04 2.12 -15.75
C LEU A 262 1.05 1.38 -14.97
N PHE A 263 2.21 2.03 -14.78
CA PHE A 263 3.37 1.36 -14.20
C PHE A 263 3.43 1.36 -12.67
N ASN A 264 2.38 1.83 -12.01
CA ASN A 264 2.21 1.62 -10.58
C ASN A 264 1.90 0.15 -10.30
N PHE A 265 2.56 -0.44 -9.32
CA PHE A 265 2.30 -1.83 -8.89
C PHE A 265 1.37 -1.90 -7.67
N ARG A 266 1.19 -0.83 -6.91
CA ARG A 266 0.26 -0.76 -5.78
C ARG A 266 -1.13 -0.31 -6.24
N GLY A 267 -2.14 -1.11 -5.85
CA GLY A 267 -3.50 -0.97 -6.36
C GLY A 267 -4.33 0.15 -5.75
N ASP A 268 -4.12 0.50 -4.47
CA ASP A 268 -5.00 1.37 -3.70
C ASP A 268 -5.29 2.76 -4.33
N ARG A 269 -4.37 3.28 -5.14
CA ARG A 269 -4.48 4.56 -5.87
C ARG A 269 -4.40 4.40 -7.39
N ALA A 270 -4.59 3.18 -7.88
CA ALA A 270 -4.52 2.85 -9.30
C ALA A 270 -5.86 2.35 -9.84
N GLN A 271 -6.79 1.95 -8.97
CA GLN A 271 -8.06 1.34 -9.36
C GLN A 271 -8.96 2.32 -10.12
N GLU A 272 -9.17 3.54 -9.63
CA GLU A 272 -10.12 4.48 -10.21
C GLU A 272 -9.73 4.91 -11.63
N ILE A 273 -8.44 5.19 -11.86
CA ILE A 273 -7.98 5.50 -13.23
C ILE A 273 -8.03 4.27 -14.14
N SER A 274 -7.81 3.08 -13.59
CA SER A 274 -7.96 1.83 -14.34
C SER A 274 -9.41 1.59 -14.76
N LEU A 275 -10.38 1.86 -13.87
CA LEU A 275 -11.81 1.82 -14.20
C LEU A 275 -12.14 2.78 -15.34
N ALA A 276 -11.58 4.00 -15.30
CA ALA A 276 -11.81 4.98 -16.34
C ALA A 276 -11.27 4.53 -17.72
N PHE A 277 -10.20 3.75 -17.77
CA PHE A 277 -9.69 3.16 -19.01
C PHE A 277 -10.45 1.90 -19.45
N ASP A 278 -10.77 0.99 -18.52
CA ASP A 278 -11.24 -0.37 -18.83
C ASP A 278 -12.78 -0.47 -18.98
N ARG A 279 -13.54 0.30 -18.20
CA ARG A 279 -14.99 0.14 -18.16
C ARG A 279 -15.69 0.81 -19.33
N LYS A 280 -16.56 0.06 -20.04
CA LYS A 280 -17.41 0.61 -21.10
C LYS A 280 -18.55 1.45 -20.54
N ASP A 281 -19.12 1.01 -19.43
CA ASP A 281 -20.25 1.58 -18.69
C ASP A 281 -19.80 2.56 -17.58
N PHE A 282 -18.65 3.21 -17.77
CA PHE A 282 -18.10 4.19 -16.84
C PHE A 282 -18.92 5.50 -16.87
N ASP A 283 -19.37 5.95 -15.69
CA ASP A 283 -20.29 7.09 -15.53
C ASP A 283 -19.87 8.13 -14.47
N HIS A 284 -18.68 7.99 -13.87
CA HIS A 284 -18.21 8.90 -12.81
C HIS A 284 -17.83 10.30 -13.31
N PHE A 285 -17.42 10.41 -14.59
CA PHE A 285 -17.17 11.68 -15.27
C PHE A 285 -17.22 11.51 -16.81
N ASP A 286 -17.31 12.65 -17.53
CA ASP A 286 -17.32 12.65 -18.99
C ASP A 286 -15.91 12.39 -19.54
N ARG A 287 -15.75 11.28 -20.26
CA ARG A 287 -14.49 10.89 -20.92
C ARG A 287 -14.28 11.54 -22.30
N GLY A 288 -15.20 12.41 -22.76
CA GLY A 288 -15.16 13.03 -24.07
C GLY A 288 -15.31 12.04 -25.22
N ASP A 289 -14.49 12.15 -26.24
CA ASP A 289 -14.50 11.29 -27.45
C ASP A 289 -13.78 9.94 -27.27
N TYR A 290 -13.56 9.52 -26.03
CA TYR A 290 -12.87 8.27 -25.72
C TYR A 290 -13.69 7.04 -26.16
N THR A 291 -13.07 6.21 -27.00
CA THR A 291 -13.66 4.96 -27.50
C THR A 291 -12.88 3.70 -27.07
N GLY A 292 -11.74 3.88 -26.47
CA GLY A 292 -10.91 2.80 -25.91
C GLY A 292 -9.46 2.84 -26.36
N VAL A 293 -8.64 2.24 -25.52
CA VAL A 293 -7.20 1.99 -25.71
C VAL A 293 -6.91 0.52 -25.37
N LYS A 294 -5.72 0.04 -25.70
CA LYS A 294 -5.19 -1.18 -25.08
C LYS A 294 -4.54 -0.79 -23.77
N PHE A 295 -5.21 -1.09 -22.66
CA PHE A 295 -4.79 -0.71 -21.31
C PHE A 295 -4.28 -1.91 -20.52
N ALA A 296 -3.19 -1.72 -19.78
CA ALA A 296 -2.71 -2.69 -18.80
C ALA A 296 -2.17 -1.99 -17.54
N GLY A 297 -2.41 -2.59 -16.39
CA GLY A 297 -1.70 -2.26 -15.17
C GLY A 297 -0.42 -3.10 -15.01
N MET A 298 0.39 -2.76 -14.02
CA MET A 298 1.56 -3.56 -13.67
C MET A 298 1.15 -4.89 -13.04
N LEU A 299 0.20 -4.85 -12.12
CA LEU A 299 -0.41 -5.99 -11.44
C LEU A 299 -1.94 -5.92 -11.58
N GLN A 300 -2.64 -6.98 -11.22
CA GLN A 300 -4.08 -6.91 -10.99
C GLN A 300 -4.32 -6.27 -9.62
N TYR A 301 -4.95 -5.10 -9.59
CA TYR A 301 -5.14 -4.29 -8.37
C TYR A 301 -6.34 -4.75 -7.54
N ASP A 302 -7.32 -5.36 -8.19
CA ASP A 302 -8.50 -5.93 -7.56
C ASP A 302 -8.89 -7.21 -8.29
N GLY A 303 -8.80 -8.31 -7.59
CA GLY A 303 -9.08 -9.64 -8.15
C GLY A 303 -10.57 -9.95 -8.28
N ASP A 304 -11.42 -9.37 -7.42
CA ASP A 304 -12.88 -9.55 -7.45
C ASP A 304 -13.50 -8.79 -8.62
N LEU A 305 -13.12 -7.52 -8.74
CA LEU A 305 -13.59 -6.65 -9.81
C LEU A 305 -12.81 -6.81 -11.12
N LYS A 306 -11.73 -7.60 -11.10
CA LYS A 306 -10.81 -7.82 -12.24
C LYS A 306 -10.30 -6.50 -12.80
N ILE A 307 -9.72 -5.68 -11.92
CA ILE A 307 -9.19 -4.37 -12.25
C ILE A 307 -7.66 -4.39 -12.10
N PRO A 308 -6.92 -4.04 -13.14
CA PRO A 308 -7.36 -3.93 -14.54
C PRO A 308 -7.64 -5.31 -15.15
N GLN A 309 -8.30 -5.33 -16.31
CA GLN A 309 -8.57 -6.60 -17.04
C GLN A 309 -7.27 -7.23 -17.55
N HIS A 310 -6.31 -6.41 -17.96
CA HIS A 310 -5.00 -6.84 -18.43
C HIS A 310 -3.90 -6.27 -17.54
N TYR A 311 -2.92 -7.09 -17.21
CA TYR A 311 -1.76 -6.72 -16.39
C TYR A 311 -0.51 -7.46 -16.82
N LEU A 312 0.66 -6.89 -16.51
CA LEU A 312 1.95 -7.34 -17.02
C LEU A 312 2.58 -8.45 -16.18
N VAL A 313 2.44 -8.37 -14.86
CA VAL A 313 3.08 -9.29 -13.91
C VAL A 313 2.01 -10.03 -13.12
N GLN A 314 2.10 -11.35 -13.11
CA GLN A 314 1.18 -12.19 -12.35
C GLN A 314 1.42 -12.01 -10.84
N PRO A 315 0.35 -11.90 -10.02
CA PRO A 315 0.50 -11.87 -8.58
C PRO A 315 1.13 -13.19 -8.09
N PRO A 316 1.88 -13.16 -6.99
CA PRO A 316 2.42 -14.38 -6.41
C PRO A 316 1.28 -15.31 -6.00
N VAL A 317 1.43 -16.60 -6.31
CA VAL A 317 0.49 -17.61 -5.84
C VAL A 317 0.84 -17.95 -4.40
N ILE A 318 0.17 -17.31 -3.45
CA ILE A 318 0.37 -17.55 -2.02
C ILE A 318 -0.51 -18.71 -1.59
N LYS A 319 0.12 -19.79 -1.16
CA LYS A 319 -0.53 -21.00 -0.62
C LYS A 319 -0.12 -21.18 0.83
N HIS A 320 -0.89 -21.98 1.54
CA HIS A 320 -0.65 -22.28 2.96
C HIS A 320 -0.72 -21.03 3.83
N THR A 321 -1.78 -20.24 3.67
CA THR A 321 -2.07 -19.10 4.56
C THR A 321 -2.55 -19.61 5.93
N LEU A 322 -2.49 -18.75 6.94
CA LEU A 322 -3.00 -19.10 8.28
C LEU A 322 -4.47 -19.52 8.23
N THR A 323 -5.31 -18.78 7.48
CA THR A 323 -6.72 -19.13 7.30
C THR A 323 -6.89 -20.51 6.67
N GLU A 324 -6.10 -20.89 5.66
CA GLU A 324 -6.14 -22.24 5.08
C GLU A 324 -5.82 -23.32 6.12
N VAL A 325 -4.81 -23.09 6.96
CA VAL A 325 -4.42 -24.03 8.04
C VAL A 325 -5.52 -24.15 9.09
N LEU A 326 -6.09 -23.01 9.51
CA LEU A 326 -7.14 -22.97 10.52
C LEU A 326 -8.46 -23.60 10.01
N CYS A 327 -8.86 -23.29 8.78
CA CYS A 327 -10.03 -23.90 8.14
C CYS A 327 -9.86 -25.43 8.00
N ALA A 328 -8.68 -25.89 7.59
CA ALA A 328 -8.38 -27.33 7.50
C ALA A 328 -8.50 -28.04 8.87
N ALA A 329 -8.26 -27.32 9.97
CA ALA A 329 -8.43 -27.81 11.35
C ALA A 329 -9.87 -27.62 11.89
N GLY A 330 -10.80 -27.07 11.09
CA GLY A 330 -12.19 -26.81 11.50
C GLY A 330 -12.33 -25.64 12.49
N ILE A 331 -11.39 -24.70 12.48
CA ILE A 331 -11.38 -23.53 13.35
C ILE A 331 -12.29 -22.45 12.77
N HIS A 332 -13.19 -21.92 13.59
CA HIS A 332 -14.01 -20.78 13.22
C HIS A 332 -13.25 -19.46 13.42
N GLU A 333 -13.23 -18.64 12.37
CA GLU A 333 -12.51 -17.37 12.33
C GLU A 333 -13.44 -16.16 12.22
N TYR A 334 -13.03 -15.05 12.82
CA TYR A 334 -13.70 -13.76 12.69
C TYR A 334 -12.67 -12.68 12.35
N ALA A 335 -12.91 -11.92 11.29
CA ALA A 335 -12.08 -10.81 10.85
C ALA A 335 -12.87 -9.49 10.85
N LEU A 336 -12.32 -8.45 11.44
CA LEU A 336 -12.98 -7.17 11.64
C LEU A 336 -12.03 -6.00 11.42
N SER A 337 -12.46 -5.02 10.66
CA SER A 337 -11.91 -3.67 10.67
C SER A 337 -12.94 -2.67 10.15
N GLU A 338 -12.60 -1.40 10.17
CA GLU A 338 -13.37 -0.40 9.42
C GLU A 338 -12.96 -0.39 7.93
N THR A 339 -13.75 0.29 7.08
CA THR A 339 -13.59 0.34 5.61
C THR A 339 -12.15 0.55 5.17
N GLN A 340 -11.39 1.41 5.87
CA GLN A 340 -10.01 1.76 5.49
C GLN A 340 -9.04 0.57 5.52
N LYS A 341 -9.30 -0.44 6.35
CA LYS A 341 -8.42 -1.60 6.56
C LYS A 341 -9.14 -2.96 6.48
N TYR A 342 -10.40 -2.97 6.04
CA TYR A 342 -11.16 -4.20 5.85
C TYR A 342 -10.47 -5.16 4.87
N GLY A 343 -10.01 -4.66 3.72
CA GLY A 343 -9.25 -5.46 2.76
C GLY A 343 -7.94 -6.03 3.31
N HIS A 344 -7.34 -5.35 4.31
CA HIS A 344 -6.10 -5.82 4.93
C HIS A 344 -6.30 -7.03 5.84
N VAL A 345 -7.38 -7.06 6.62
CA VAL A 345 -7.71 -8.22 7.47
C VAL A 345 -8.40 -9.37 6.73
N THR A 346 -8.71 -9.19 5.44
CA THR A 346 -9.37 -10.19 4.59
C THR A 346 -8.52 -10.59 3.39
N TYR A 347 -8.50 -9.78 2.34
CA TYR A 347 -7.82 -10.03 1.07
C TYR A 347 -6.29 -10.18 1.22
N PHE A 348 -5.62 -9.14 1.78
CA PHE A 348 -4.16 -9.18 1.95
C PHE A 348 -3.72 -10.21 3.00
N TRP A 349 -4.48 -10.38 4.08
CA TRP A 349 -4.26 -11.43 5.06
C TRP A 349 -4.25 -12.82 4.43
N ASN A 350 -5.13 -13.06 3.47
CA ASN A 350 -5.24 -14.34 2.75
C ASN A 350 -4.32 -14.41 1.51
N GLY A 351 -3.24 -13.64 1.48
CA GLY A 351 -2.25 -13.73 0.42
C GLY A 351 -2.76 -13.25 -0.94
N ASN A 352 -3.47 -12.15 -0.97
CA ASN A 352 -4.10 -11.56 -2.17
C ASN A 352 -5.20 -12.46 -2.76
N ARG A 353 -5.90 -13.18 -1.91
CA ARG A 353 -7.05 -14.00 -2.27
C ARG A 353 -8.35 -13.29 -1.96
N SER A 354 -9.22 -13.19 -2.96
CA SER A 354 -10.59 -12.73 -2.81
C SER A 354 -11.50 -13.81 -2.23
N GLY A 355 -12.47 -13.39 -1.44
CA GLY A 355 -13.43 -14.28 -0.81
C GLY A 355 -12.85 -15.09 0.35
N LYS A 356 -13.64 -15.98 0.86
CA LYS A 356 -13.30 -16.87 1.97
C LYS A 356 -12.66 -18.16 1.51
N VAL A 357 -11.89 -18.79 2.36
CA VAL A 357 -11.39 -20.15 2.16
C VAL A 357 -12.53 -21.14 2.42
N ASP A 358 -13.29 -20.92 3.50
CA ASP A 358 -14.49 -21.72 3.83
C ASP A 358 -15.62 -20.80 4.35
N GLU A 359 -16.74 -20.74 3.61
CA GLU A 359 -17.90 -19.92 3.94
C GLU A 359 -18.57 -20.28 5.29
N ASN A 360 -18.38 -21.51 5.77
CA ASN A 360 -18.99 -21.97 7.02
C ASN A 360 -18.11 -21.67 8.25
N LEU A 361 -16.81 -21.45 8.05
CA LEU A 361 -15.84 -21.28 9.13
C LEU A 361 -15.41 -19.82 9.32
N GLU A 362 -15.59 -18.98 8.33
CA GLU A 362 -15.11 -17.60 8.33
C GLU A 362 -16.26 -16.59 8.35
N VAL A 363 -16.13 -15.60 9.22
CA VAL A 363 -16.99 -14.40 9.24
C VAL A 363 -16.12 -13.16 9.06
N TYR A 364 -16.43 -12.38 8.03
CA TYR A 364 -15.80 -11.09 7.75
C TYR A 364 -16.82 -9.98 8.01
N GLU A 365 -16.45 -9.02 8.84
CA GLU A 365 -17.33 -7.90 9.17
C GLU A 365 -16.60 -6.56 8.96
N GLU A 366 -17.32 -5.61 8.36
CA GLU A 366 -16.84 -4.26 8.11
C GLU A 366 -17.62 -3.26 8.97
N VAL A 367 -16.91 -2.33 9.61
CA VAL A 367 -17.48 -1.13 10.21
C VAL A 367 -17.31 0.02 9.22
N PRO A 368 -18.40 0.62 8.70
CA PRO A 368 -18.28 1.74 7.76
C PRO A 368 -17.49 2.92 8.34
N SER A 369 -16.46 3.35 7.65
CA SER A 369 -15.68 4.54 8.02
C SER A 369 -16.47 5.82 7.78
N ASP A 370 -16.23 6.85 8.61
CA ASP A 370 -16.78 8.17 8.35
C ASP A 370 -16.04 8.87 7.21
N VAL A 371 -16.78 9.64 6.39
CA VAL A 371 -16.22 10.42 5.28
C VAL A 371 -15.86 11.83 5.78
N ILE A 372 -14.88 11.90 6.70
CA ILE A 372 -14.35 13.15 7.26
C ILE A 372 -12.82 13.05 7.36
N PRO A 373 -12.08 14.18 7.37
CA PRO A 373 -10.64 14.15 7.59
C PRO A 373 -10.28 13.46 8.91
N PHE A 374 -9.30 12.57 8.89
CA PHE A 374 -8.97 11.72 10.05
C PHE A 374 -8.50 12.52 11.26
N GLU A 375 -7.79 13.62 11.06
CA GLU A 375 -7.35 14.51 12.14
C GLU A 375 -8.52 15.22 12.86
N LYS A 376 -9.71 15.26 12.26
CA LYS A 376 -10.93 15.82 12.87
C LYS A 376 -11.73 14.79 13.67
N ALA A 377 -11.49 13.52 13.42
CA ALA A 377 -12.10 12.40 14.13
C ALA A 377 -11.07 11.28 14.39
N PRO A 378 -9.99 11.55 15.13
CA PRO A 378 -8.87 10.62 15.25
C PRO A 378 -9.19 9.34 16.06
N ALA A 379 -10.31 9.30 16.77
CA ALA A 379 -10.83 8.05 17.34
C ALA A 379 -11.28 7.07 16.27
N MET A 380 -11.60 7.55 15.07
CA MET A 380 -12.13 6.75 13.96
C MET A 380 -13.26 5.81 14.44
N LYS A 381 -13.22 4.53 14.09
CA LYS A 381 -14.20 3.52 14.53
C LYS A 381 -13.66 2.57 15.61
N SER A 382 -12.65 3.01 16.37
CA SER A 382 -12.03 2.16 17.39
C SER A 382 -13.04 1.65 18.44
N LYS A 383 -14.01 2.47 18.80
CA LYS A 383 -15.06 2.08 19.74
C LYS A 383 -15.95 0.98 19.18
N GLU A 384 -16.48 1.17 17.98
CA GLU A 384 -17.37 0.22 17.31
C GLU A 384 -16.66 -1.11 17.03
N ILE A 385 -15.41 -1.07 16.59
CA ILE A 385 -14.57 -2.27 16.41
C ILE A 385 -14.42 -3.00 17.75
N THR A 386 -14.13 -2.29 18.83
CA THR A 386 -13.97 -2.87 20.16
C THR A 386 -15.26 -3.55 20.64
N GLU A 387 -16.40 -2.87 20.50
CA GLU A 387 -17.71 -3.40 20.91
C GLU A 387 -18.03 -4.71 20.17
N LYS A 388 -17.80 -4.76 18.85
CA LYS A 388 -17.99 -5.97 18.03
C LYS A 388 -17.02 -7.08 18.39
N MET A 389 -15.76 -6.77 18.67
CA MET A 389 -14.78 -7.78 19.12
C MET A 389 -15.22 -8.40 20.44
N VAL A 390 -15.59 -7.58 21.45
CA VAL A 390 -16.05 -8.06 22.76
C VAL A 390 -17.32 -8.89 22.63
N GLU A 391 -18.29 -8.47 21.81
CA GLU A 391 -19.51 -9.25 21.52
C GLU A 391 -19.19 -10.62 20.95
N ASN A 392 -18.30 -10.70 19.96
CA ASN A 392 -17.93 -11.96 19.33
C ASN A 392 -17.08 -12.86 20.25
N MET A 393 -16.24 -12.28 21.11
CA MET A 393 -15.56 -13.03 22.19
C MET A 393 -16.58 -13.63 23.17
N ALA A 394 -17.58 -12.85 23.58
CA ALA A 394 -18.64 -13.30 24.48
C ALA A 394 -19.49 -14.43 23.89
N SER A 395 -19.67 -14.44 22.57
CA SER A 395 -20.41 -15.48 21.85
C SER A 395 -19.77 -16.86 21.92
N LYS A 396 -18.44 -16.93 22.12
CA LYS A 396 -17.61 -18.15 22.10
C LYS A 396 -17.72 -18.99 20.81
N LYS A 397 -18.18 -18.37 19.72
CA LYS A 397 -18.33 -19.04 18.43
C LYS A 397 -16.98 -19.23 17.71
N PHE A 398 -16.07 -18.29 17.90
CA PHE A 398 -14.81 -18.20 17.18
C PHE A 398 -13.63 -18.62 18.06
N GLN A 399 -12.73 -19.42 17.48
CA GLN A 399 -11.49 -19.82 18.14
C GLN A 399 -10.32 -18.93 17.74
N PHE A 400 -10.45 -18.22 16.59
CA PHE A 400 -9.49 -17.21 16.17
C PHE A 400 -10.23 -15.93 15.73
N LEU A 401 -9.94 -14.82 16.39
CA LEU A 401 -10.48 -13.50 16.02
C LEU A 401 -9.31 -12.57 15.70
N ARG A 402 -9.44 -11.77 14.64
CA ARG A 402 -8.47 -10.72 14.30
C ARG A 402 -9.16 -9.41 14.04
N CYS A 403 -8.57 -8.32 14.51
CA CYS A 403 -9.01 -6.97 14.16
C CYS A 403 -7.84 -6.05 13.88
N ASN A 404 -8.12 -4.99 13.11
CA ASN A 404 -7.18 -3.92 12.84
C ASN A 404 -7.78 -2.59 13.28
N PHE A 405 -7.00 -1.81 14.05
CA PHE A 405 -7.27 -0.43 14.41
C PHE A 405 -6.43 0.48 13.52
N PRO A 406 -7.01 1.16 12.52
CA PRO A 406 -6.25 1.94 11.53
C PRO A 406 -5.71 3.26 12.05
N ASN A 407 -5.99 3.61 13.28
CA ASN A 407 -5.80 4.94 13.85
C ASN A 407 -4.35 5.47 13.71
N GLY A 408 -3.36 4.67 14.07
CA GLY A 408 -1.95 5.09 14.03
C GLY A 408 -1.47 5.42 12.62
N ASP A 409 -1.89 4.65 11.63
CA ASP A 409 -1.53 4.85 10.23
C ASP A 409 -2.34 5.99 9.58
N MET A 410 -3.68 5.89 9.63
CA MET A 410 -4.54 6.82 8.90
C MET A 410 -4.43 8.25 9.45
N VAL A 411 -4.42 8.41 10.77
CA VAL A 411 -4.22 9.73 11.41
C VAL A 411 -2.75 10.16 11.27
N GLY A 412 -1.79 9.22 11.35
CA GLY A 412 -0.37 9.48 11.15
C GLY A 412 -0.05 10.15 9.81
N HIS A 413 -0.70 9.71 8.75
CA HIS A 413 -0.57 10.31 7.42
C HIS A 413 -1.04 11.77 7.31
N THR A 414 -1.81 12.27 8.26
CA THR A 414 -2.23 13.69 8.28
C THR A 414 -1.12 14.64 8.73
N GLY A 415 -0.12 14.13 9.45
CA GLY A 415 0.95 14.93 10.04
C GLY A 415 0.52 15.79 11.24
N VAL A 416 -0.72 15.66 11.72
CA VAL A 416 -1.25 16.42 12.85
C VAL A 416 -0.94 15.69 14.17
N PHE A 417 0.17 16.04 14.79
CA PHE A 417 0.74 15.34 15.93
C PHE A 417 -0.24 15.10 17.09
N ASP A 418 -0.95 16.13 17.54
CA ASP A 418 -1.89 16.01 18.66
C ASP A 418 -3.07 15.08 18.35
N ALA A 419 -3.49 15.02 17.08
CA ALA A 419 -4.51 14.09 16.62
C ALA A 419 -4.01 12.63 16.70
N VAL A 420 -2.74 12.41 16.33
CA VAL A 420 -2.12 11.07 16.41
C VAL A 420 -1.97 10.63 17.85
N VAL A 421 -1.54 11.53 18.76
CA VAL A 421 -1.47 11.25 20.20
C VAL A 421 -2.84 10.80 20.73
N TYR A 422 -3.91 11.54 20.42
CA TYR A 422 -5.26 11.16 20.83
C TYR A 422 -5.73 9.84 20.20
N ALA A 423 -5.38 9.60 18.94
CA ALA A 423 -5.66 8.34 18.25
C ALA A 423 -5.04 7.15 18.99
N MET A 424 -3.79 7.28 19.44
CA MET A 424 -3.09 6.24 20.21
C MET A 424 -3.74 5.99 21.57
N GLU A 425 -4.20 7.04 22.25
CA GLU A 425 -4.95 6.91 23.53
C GLU A 425 -6.30 6.19 23.32
N CYS A 426 -6.94 6.35 22.17
CA CYS A 426 -8.15 5.59 21.81
C CYS A 426 -7.85 4.11 21.58
N VAL A 427 -6.76 3.80 20.89
CA VAL A 427 -6.32 2.41 20.65
C VAL A 427 -5.98 1.72 21.99
N ASP A 428 -5.29 2.41 22.91
CA ASP A 428 -4.98 1.86 24.25
C ASP A 428 -6.25 1.46 25.02
N LYS A 429 -7.29 2.31 24.99
CA LYS A 429 -8.60 1.99 25.60
C LYS A 429 -9.26 0.78 24.96
N SER A 430 -9.13 0.65 23.65
CA SER A 430 -9.64 -0.51 22.91
C SER A 430 -8.92 -1.80 23.31
N VAL A 431 -7.59 -1.76 23.41
CA VAL A 431 -6.78 -2.87 23.90
C VAL A 431 -7.18 -3.25 25.33
N ALA A 432 -7.38 -2.27 26.23
CA ALA A 432 -7.83 -2.50 27.59
C ALA A 432 -9.14 -3.30 27.64
N ALA A 433 -10.13 -2.90 26.85
CA ALA A 433 -11.43 -3.57 26.80
C ALA A 433 -11.33 -5.00 26.25
N ILE A 434 -10.48 -5.23 25.25
CA ILE A 434 -10.24 -6.57 24.69
C ILE A 434 -9.53 -7.47 25.70
N VAL A 435 -8.54 -6.95 26.43
CA VAL A 435 -7.84 -7.68 27.49
C VAL A 435 -8.80 -8.06 28.63
N GLU A 436 -9.66 -7.12 29.08
CA GLU A 436 -10.70 -7.41 30.09
C GLU A 436 -11.68 -8.49 29.59
N ALA A 437 -12.08 -8.43 28.33
CA ALA A 437 -12.94 -9.46 27.72
C ALA A 437 -12.22 -10.81 27.62
N ALA A 438 -10.91 -10.83 27.37
CA ALA A 438 -10.11 -12.05 27.35
C ALA A 438 -10.07 -12.73 28.71
N ASP A 439 -9.89 -11.99 29.79
CA ASP A 439 -10.00 -12.52 31.18
C ASP A 439 -11.37 -13.13 31.44
N LYS A 440 -12.41 -12.44 31.02
CA LYS A 440 -13.79 -12.86 31.28
C LYS A 440 -14.21 -14.09 30.46
N TYR A 441 -13.76 -14.19 29.22
CA TYR A 441 -14.23 -15.21 28.28
C TYR A 441 -13.21 -16.29 27.97
N GLY A 442 -11.99 -16.19 28.48
CA GLY A 442 -10.95 -17.22 28.40
C GLY A 442 -10.21 -17.22 27.08
N TYR A 443 -9.77 -16.05 26.59
CA TYR A 443 -8.95 -15.90 25.40
C TYR A 443 -7.50 -15.56 25.72
N THR A 444 -6.59 -15.95 24.85
CA THR A 444 -5.25 -15.38 24.78
C THR A 444 -5.27 -14.19 23.81
N VAL A 445 -4.63 -13.07 24.15
CA VAL A 445 -4.56 -11.89 23.27
C VAL A 445 -3.13 -11.71 22.77
N LEU A 446 -2.98 -11.66 21.46
CA LEU A 446 -1.76 -11.24 20.79
C LEU A 446 -1.94 -9.82 20.28
N ILE A 447 -0.99 -8.94 20.55
CA ILE A 447 -1.04 -7.54 20.16
C ILE A 447 0.20 -7.23 19.35
N THR A 448 0.01 -6.71 18.14
CA THR A 448 1.11 -6.35 17.24
C THR A 448 0.73 -5.16 16.37
N ALA A 449 1.59 -4.81 15.43
CA ALA A 449 1.33 -3.87 14.36
C ALA A 449 1.88 -4.44 13.04
N ASP A 450 1.57 -3.79 11.94
CA ASP A 450 1.96 -4.22 10.60
C ASP A 450 3.11 -3.39 10.01
N HIS A 451 3.29 -2.17 10.48
CA HIS A 451 4.42 -1.26 10.21
C HIS A 451 4.39 -0.09 11.21
N GLY A 452 5.41 0.76 11.20
CA GLY A 452 5.43 2.00 11.95
C GLY A 452 4.98 3.21 11.13
N ASN A 453 4.44 4.21 11.80
CA ASN A 453 4.07 5.54 11.29
C ASN A 453 3.98 6.56 12.45
N ALA A 454 3.05 6.35 13.39
CA ALA A 454 2.81 7.23 14.55
C ALA A 454 4.03 7.38 15.47
N ASP A 455 4.93 6.44 15.44
CA ASP A 455 6.18 6.41 16.21
C ASP A 455 7.26 7.37 15.68
N GLN A 456 7.06 7.96 14.50
CA GLN A 456 8.02 8.88 13.88
C GLN A 456 7.32 9.97 13.07
N MET A 457 6.73 10.95 13.76
CA MET A 457 5.98 12.06 13.16
C MET A 457 6.84 13.23 12.71
N THR A 458 8.13 13.22 13.03
CA THR A 458 9.08 14.25 12.61
C THR A 458 10.36 13.63 12.07
N GLU A 459 11.03 14.36 11.20
CA GLU A 459 12.39 14.03 10.74
C GLU A 459 13.29 15.26 10.78
N THR A 460 14.55 15.05 11.12
CA THR A 460 15.55 16.11 11.14
C THR A 460 16.58 15.87 10.04
N LYS A 461 16.61 16.74 9.04
CA LYS A 461 17.61 16.72 7.95
C LYS A 461 18.39 18.01 7.94
N LYS A 462 19.72 17.89 7.94
CA LYS A 462 20.65 19.06 7.93
C LYS A 462 20.32 20.10 9.02
N GLY A 463 19.95 19.62 10.23
CA GLY A 463 19.62 20.47 11.38
C GLY A 463 18.24 21.16 11.31
N LYS A 464 17.42 20.85 10.31
CA LYS A 464 16.03 21.35 10.21
C LYS A 464 15.04 20.21 10.46
N THR A 465 14.18 20.39 11.44
CA THR A 465 13.08 19.45 11.75
C THR A 465 11.85 19.79 10.93
N SER A 466 11.23 18.78 10.33
CA SER A 466 9.99 18.89 9.55
C SER A 466 9.02 17.77 9.94
N VAL A 467 7.74 17.98 9.66
CA VAL A 467 6.70 16.96 9.82
C VAL A 467 6.97 15.80 8.86
N ARG A 468 6.81 14.59 9.36
CA ARG A 468 6.88 13.35 8.60
C ARG A 468 5.49 12.73 8.54
N THR A 469 5.08 12.29 7.36
CA THR A 469 3.79 11.64 7.10
C THR A 469 3.94 10.24 6.50
N ALA A 470 5.19 9.80 6.26
CA ALA A 470 5.53 8.51 5.71
C ALA A 470 5.72 7.45 6.82
N HIS A 471 5.62 6.19 6.44
CA HIS A 471 5.92 5.07 7.33
C HIS A 471 7.34 5.12 7.88
N SER A 472 7.57 4.51 9.03
CA SER A 472 8.91 4.42 9.63
C SER A 472 9.57 3.08 9.29
N LEU A 473 10.89 3.01 9.51
CA LEU A 473 11.68 1.77 9.47
C LEU A 473 11.82 1.12 10.86
N ASN A 474 11.03 1.60 11.83
CA ASN A 474 11.10 1.08 13.18
C ASN A 474 10.43 -0.29 13.29
N PRO A 475 10.90 -1.16 14.19
CA PRO A 475 10.26 -2.42 14.47
C PRO A 475 8.91 -2.19 15.16
N VAL A 476 8.03 -3.19 15.11
CA VAL A 476 6.72 -3.15 15.73
C VAL A 476 6.66 -4.06 16.95
N PRO A 477 5.82 -3.75 17.97
CA PRO A 477 5.69 -4.60 19.14
C PRO A 477 4.98 -5.91 18.81
N PHE A 478 5.33 -6.96 19.56
CA PHE A 478 4.55 -8.19 19.65
C PHE A 478 4.45 -8.60 21.12
N ILE A 479 3.24 -8.65 21.65
CA ILE A 479 2.95 -8.90 23.06
C ILE A 479 2.02 -10.12 23.16
N ILE A 480 2.28 -11.01 24.11
CA ILE A 480 1.43 -12.15 24.44
C ILE A 480 0.80 -11.91 25.81
N TYR A 481 -0.52 -11.73 25.84
CA TYR A 481 -1.29 -11.69 27.09
C TYR A 481 -2.08 -12.99 27.26
N ASP A 482 -1.73 -13.77 28.28
CA ASP A 482 -2.45 -14.98 28.68
C ASP A 482 -2.45 -15.09 30.21
N PRO A 483 -3.59 -14.88 30.87
CA PRO A 483 -3.66 -14.88 32.33
C PRO A 483 -3.40 -16.26 32.96
N ASP A 484 -3.56 -17.35 32.19
CA ASP A 484 -3.45 -18.71 32.69
C ASP A 484 -2.11 -19.39 32.33
N HIS A 485 -1.35 -18.80 31.42
CA HIS A 485 -0.10 -19.38 30.94
C HIS A 485 0.94 -18.30 30.62
N THR A 486 2.13 -18.46 31.17
CA THR A 486 3.27 -17.61 30.80
C THR A 486 4.01 -18.23 29.64
N TRP A 487 3.83 -17.67 28.46
CA TRP A 487 4.56 -18.05 27.26
C TRP A 487 6.01 -17.54 27.32
N VAL A 488 6.94 -18.30 26.78
CA VAL A 488 8.35 -17.90 26.68
C VAL A 488 8.67 -17.64 25.21
N ILE A 489 8.96 -16.40 24.90
CA ILE A 489 9.48 -16.04 23.57
C ILE A 489 10.96 -16.41 23.52
N LYS A 490 11.35 -17.21 22.53
CA LYS A 490 12.74 -17.62 22.32
C LYS A 490 13.59 -16.41 21.92
N ASP A 491 14.87 -16.47 22.26
CA ASP A 491 15.83 -15.50 21.73
C ASP A 491 15.96 -15.63 20.22
N GLY A 492 15.83 -14.51 19.49
CA GLY A 492 15.91 -14.50 18.04
C GLY A 492 15.63 -13.15 17.43
N HIS A 493 15.81 -13.06 16.12
CA HIS A 493 15.40 -11.92 15.30
C HIS A 493 14.17 -12.31 14.49
N TYR A 494 13.08 -11.66 14.74
CA TYR A 494 11.79 -12.02 14.17
C TYR A 494 11.22 -10.91 13.28
N GLY A 495 10.41 -11.33 12.31
CA GLY A 495 9.60 -10.46 11.49
C GLY A 495 8.11 -10.80 11.60
N LEU A 496 7.30 -10.10 10.83
CA LEU A 496 5.84 -10.31 10.84
C LEU A 496 5.43 -11.73 10.42
N ALA A 497 6.20 -12.37 9.55
CA ALA A 497 5.94 -13.73 9.10
C ALA A 497 6.07 -14.79 10.21
N ASN A 498 6.70 -14.47 11.35
CA ASN A 498 6.79 -15.37 12.51
C ASN A 498 5.49 -15.41 13.34
N VAL A 499 4.51 -14.53 13.07
CA VAL A 499 3.26 -14.47 13.86
C VAL A 499 2.34 -15.65 13.56
N ALA A 500 2.09 -15.98 12.28
CA ALA A 500 1.24 -17.11 11.92
C ALA A 500 1.72 -18.46 12.50
N PRO A 501 3.00 -18.87 12.38
CA PRO A 501 3.48 -20.10 13.00
C PRO A 501 3.41 -20.07 14.53
N THR A 502 3.53 -18.89 15.15
CA THR A 502 3.35 -18.74 16.60
C THR A 502 1.89 -19.00 16.99
N ILE A 503 0.92 -18.44 16.27
CA ILE A 503 -0.52 -18.68 16.49
C ILE A 503 -0.84 -20.17 16.36
N VAL A 504 -0.41 -20.81 15.27
CA VAL A 504 -0.67 -22.23 15.00
C VAL A 504 -0.11 -23.10 16.11
N LYS A 505 1.12 -22.83 16.57
CA LYS A 505 1.74 -23.56 17.68
C LYS A 505 0.98 -23.36 18.99
N MET A 506 0.59 -22.12 19.32
CA MET A 506 -0.19 -21.80 20.52
C MET A 506 -1.58 -22.47 20.50
N MET A 507 -2.14 -22.74 19.33
CA MET A 507 -3.39 -23.49 19.15
C MET A 507 -3.21 -25.02 19.12
N GLY A 508 -1.98 -25.53 19.31
CA GLY A 508 -1.67 -26.96 19.28
C GLY A 508 -1.75 -27.58 17.88
N LEU A 509 -1.61 -26.76 16.83
CA LEU A 509 -1.61 -27.18 15.44
C LEU A 509 -0.19 -27.25 14.88
N THR A 510 -0.04 -27.87 13.71
CA THR A 510 1.25 -27.99 13.00
C THR A 510 1.34 -26.96 11.89
N ALA A 511 2.40 -26.16 11.90
CA ALA A 511 2.70 -25.22 10.83
C ALA A 511 3.18 -25.95 9.57
N PRO A 512 2.88 -25.45 8.36
CA PRO A 512 3.49 -25.93 7.12
C PRO A 512 5.02 -25.76 7.13
N ASP A 513 5.73 -26.70 6.49
CA ASP A 513 7.21 -26.69 6.43
C ASP A 513 7.81 -25.45 5.73
N CYS A 514 7.01 -24.76 4.92
CA CYS A 514 7.44 -23.56 4.19
C CYS A 514 7.31 -22.26 4.99
N TRP A 515 6.81 -22.32 6.22
CA TRP A 515 6.65 -21.15 7.09
C TRP A 515 7.93 -20.83 7.86
N GLU A 516 8.02 -19.57 8.29
CA GLU A 516 9.00 -19.15 9.28
C GLU A 516 8.81 -19.88 10.61
N ASP A 517 9.80 -19.79 11.50
CA ASP A 517 9.75 -20.43 12.81
C ASP A 517 8.78 -19.72 13.78
N SER A 518 8.16 -20.50 14.66
CA SER A 518 7.41 -19.98 15.80
C SER A 518 8.33 -19.30 16.83
N MET A 519 7.89 -18.17 17.35
CA MET A 519 8.59 -17.42 18.40
C MET A 519 8.51 -18.08 19.79
N VAL A 520 7.56 -19.00 20.02
CA VAL A 520 7.38 -19.71 21.30
C VAL A 520 7.66 -21.20 21.19
#